data_8d209188be8ca0a3406d83d662d1e37e
#
_entry.id   8d209188be8ca0a3406d83d662d1e37e
#
_cell.length_a   1.000
_cell.length_b   1.000
_cell.length_c   1.000
_cell.angle_alpha   90.00
_cell.angle_beta   90.00
_cell.angle_gamma   90.00
#
_symmetry.space_group_name_H-M   'P 1'
#
loop_
_entity.id
_entity.type
_entity.pdbx_description
1 polymer ?
#
loop_
_entity_poly.entity_id
_entity_poly.type
_entity_poly.pdbx_seq_one_letter_code
_entity_poly.pdbx_strand_id
1 'polypeptide(L)'
;MVMDMLRQHLRPDETSGAQPSHLPVYWKTGTSWAFRDAWTAGVFGPYVLVVWVGNFDGTGNPAFVGVDAAAPLFFQIVDGLEAERGQPTEPFRPRPANLKRVQICLASGELPDQWCPQRGWTWFIPGKSPIRVSNVHRPVVIDDESGVPACPPYAGKHTHEEVYEFWFSDLQQVFRQAGIPRRKPPQNPECRNAGTPDGGPPRITSPLRGSVYAMRLKKLGQERIAFNAATDADAHALYWFVNDAYVGRSDPGGALYWQPRTAGSYSVRAIDDHGRADQRSLQVDLIE
;
A
#
# COMPACT_ATOMS: atom_id res chain seq x y z
N MET A 1 -7.34 -11.33 16.99
CA MET A 1 -6.88 -10.70 15.74
C MET A 1 -7.66 -9.43 15.40
N VAL A 2 -8.96 -9.47 15.03
CA VAL A 2 -9.73 -8.24 14.75
C VAL A 2 -9.74 -7.28 15.93
N MET A 3 -10.04 -7.78 17.13
CA MET A 3 -10.00 -6.97 18.36
C MET A 3 -8.60 -6.38 18.63
N ASP A 4 -7.54 -7.14 18.37
CA ASP A 4 -6.17 -6.68 18.50
C ASP A 4 -5.83 -5.54 17.53
N MET A 5 -6.32 -5.61 16.28
CA MET A 5 -6.22 -4.53 15.31
C MET A 5 -7.00 -3.28 15.76
N LEU A 6 -8.20 -3.47 16.28
CA LEU A 6 -9.06 -2.36 16.73
C LEU A 6 -8.51 -1.66 17.98
N ARG A 7 -7.72 -2.36 18.81
CA ARG A 7 -7.05 -1.80 19.98
C ARG A 7 -5.91 -0.83 19.63
N GLN A 8 -5.34 -0.92 18.45
CA GLN A 8 -4.18 -0.11 18.04
C GLN A 8 -4.53 1.34 17.71
N HIS A 9 -5.79 1.69 17.64
CA HIS A 9 -6.22 3.08 17.46
C HIS A 9 -6.18 3.80 18.82
N LEU A 10 -5.35 4.86 18.87
CA LEU A 10 -5.33 5.77 20.01
C LEU A 10 -6.66 6.51 20.11
N ARG A 11 -7.09 6.82 21.32
CA ARG A 11 -8.23 7.73 21.53
C ARG A 11 -7.87 9.12 20.96
N PRO A 12 -8.84 9.90 20.46
CA PRO A 12 -8.57 11.24 19.90
C PRO A 12 -7.89 12.21 20.88
N ASP A 13 -8.05 11.99 22.18
CA ASP A 13 -7.49 12.77 23.27
C ASP A 13 -6.17 12.19 23.84
N GLU A 14 -5.73 11.03 23.40
CA GLU A 14 -4.49 10.39 23.84
C GLU A 14 -3.32 10.76 22.92
N THR A 15 -2.20 11.16 23.53
CA THR A 15 -0.94 11.35 22.81
C THR A 15 -0.12 10.06 22.77
N SER A 16 0.58 9.82 21.65
CA SER A 16 1.49 8.68 21.51
C SER A 16 2.52 8.66 22.65
N GLY A 17 2.53 7.58 23.44
CA GLY A 17 3.49 7.38 24.53
C GLY A 17 2.93 7.53 25.95
N ALA A 18 1.69 7.96 26.13
CA ALA A 18 1.03 7.94 27.42
C ALA A 18 0.64 6.50 27.79
N GLN A 19 0.82 6.12 29.08
CA GLN A 19 0.27 4.84 29.56
C GLN A 19 -1.26 4.94 29.54
N PRO A 20 -1.97 3.93 28.99
CA PRO A 20 -3.42 3.95 28.96
C PRO A 20 -3.97 3.96 30.39
N SER A 21 -4.60 5.07 30.77
CA SER A 21 -5.26 5.22 32.07
C SER A 21 -6.66 4.61 32.11
N HIS A 22 -7.15 4.16 30.95
CA HIS A 22 -8.51 3.66 30.73
C HIS A 22 -8.51 2.20 30.29
N LEU A 23 -9.67 1.57 30.39
CA LEU A 23 -9.90 0.25 29.81
C LEU A 23 -9.61 0.23 28.30
N PRO A 24 -9.08 -0.89 27.76
CA PRO A 24 -8.88 -1.00 26.34
C PRO A 24 -10.22 -0.92 25.61
N VAL A 25 -10.34 0.06 24.72
CA VAL A 25 -11.47 0.21 23.81
C VAL A 25 -11.07 -0.28 22.43
N TYR A 26 -11.85 -1.19 21.89
CA TYR A 26 -11.68 -1.74 20.54
C TYR A 26 -12.66 -1.04 19.62
N TRP A 27 -12.20 -0.08 18.85
CA TRP A 27 -13.08 0.83 18.13
C TRP A 27 -12.65 1.12 16.70
N LYS A 28 -13.64 1.60 15.89
CA LYS A 28 -13.42 2.05 14.53
C LYS A 28 -14.44 3.12 14.15
N THR A 29 -13.96 4.14 13.45
CA THR A 29 -14.82 5.15 12.81
C THR A 29 -15.22 4.73 11.40
N GLY A 30 -16.31 5.27 10.92
CA GLY A 30 -16.78 5.23 9.56
C GLY A 30 -17.29 6.59 9.12
N THR A 31 -17.00 6.97 7.87
CA THR A 31 -17.58 8.14 7.21
C THR A 31 -18.20 7.67 5.92
N SER A 32 -19.51 7.93 5.71
CA SER A 32 -20.18 7.50 4.48
C SER A 32 -19.79 8.42 3.31
N TRP A 33 -20.10 7.93 2.10
CA TRP A 33 -19.90 8.71 0.89
C TRP A 33 -20.66 10.05 0.94
N ALA A 34 -20.01 11.11 0.48
CA ALA A 34 -20.53 12.49 0.52
C ALA A 34 -20.83 13.00 1.95
N PHE A 35 -20.16 12.48 2.98
CA PHE A 35 -20.30 12.93 4.37
C PHE A 35 -21.75 12.93 4.89
N ARG A 36 -22.53 11.90 4.53
CA ARG A 36 -23.93 11.78 4.98
C ARG A 36 -24.02 11.32 6.42
N ASP A 37 -23.09 10.45 6.83
CA ASP A 37 -23.09 9.80 8.14
C ASP A 37 -21.68 9.72 8.71
N ALA A 38 -21.57 10.05 9.98
CA ALA A 38 -20.39 9.80 10.79
C ALA A 38 -20.70 8.69 11.80
N TRP A 39 -19.88 7.65 11.84
CA TRP A 39 -20.07 6.49 12.70
C TRP A 39 -18.85 6.28 13.59
N THR A 40 -19.10 5.83 14.81
CA THR A 40 -18.10 5.20 15.66
C THR A 40 -18.71 3.99 16.33
N ALA A 41 -18.08 2.84 16.17
CA ALA A 41 -18.51 1.60 16.79
C ALA A 41 -17.35 1.01 17.59
N GLY A 42 -17.62 0.47 18.76
CA GLY A 42 -16.60 -0.13 19.60
C GLY A 42 -17.14 -1.09 20.64
N VAL A 43 -16.18 -1.84 21.21
CA VAL A 43 -16.39 -2.80 22.30
C VAL A 43 -15.45 -2.46 23.43
N PHE A 44 -15.96 -2.38 24.66
CA PHE A 44 -15.15 -2.17 25.86
C PHE A 44 -15.80 -2.91 27.03
N GLY A 45 -14.98 -3.66 27.78
CA GLY A 45 -15.51 -4.56 28.80
C GLY A 45 -16.62 -5.46 28.23
N PRO A 46 -17.81 -5.52 28.87
CA PRO A 46 -18.97 -6.28 28.40
C PRO A 46 -19.86 -5.50 27.42
N TYR A 47 -19.53 -4.25 27.09
CA TYR A 47 -20.38 -3.36 26.32
C TYR A 47 -20.02 -3.33 24.84
N VAL A 48 -21.04 -3.13 24.01
CA VAL A 48 -20.93 -2.71 22.60
C VAL A 48 -21.66 -1.37 22.49
N LEU A 49 -20.94 -0.38 21.98
CA LEU A 49 -21.47 0.96 21.74
C LEU A 49 -21.34 1.33 20.29
N VAL A 50 -22.38 1.91 19.73
CA VAL A 50 -22.37 2.50 18.39
C VAL A 50 -22.96 3.90 18.46
N VAL A 51 -22.23 4.86 17.93
CA VAL A 51 -22.66 6.26 17.82
C VAL A 51 -22.78 6.61 16.35
N TRP A 52 -23.92 7.20 16.02
CA TRP A 52 -24.21 7.75 14.70
C TRP A 52 -24.51 9.25 14.82
N VAL A 53 -23.94 10.01 13.90
CA VAL A 53 -24.20 11.44 13.72
C VAL A 53 -24.51 11.67 12.26
N GLY A 54 -25.67 12.24 11.96
CA GLY A 54 -26.11 12.47 10.59
C GLY A 54 -27.44 13.21 10.54
N ASN A 55 -27.87 13.57 9.33
CA ASN A 55 -29.18 14.15 9.09
C ASN A 55 -30.19 13.07 8.72
N PHE A 56 -31.38 13.11 9.29
CA PHE A 56 -32.43 12.12 9.03
C PHE A 56 -32.92 12.12 7.57
N ASP A 57 -32.78 13.23 6.86
CA ASP A 57 -33.07 13.37 5.44
C ASP A 57 -31.95 12.86 4.52
N GLY A 58 -30.81 12.43 5.10
CA GLY A 58 -29.65 11.96 4.37
C GLY A 58 -28.84 13.06 3.69
N THR A 59 -29.08 14.32 4.01
CA THR A 59 -28.27 15.44 3.51
C THR A 59 -26.87 15.38 4.08
N GLY A 60 -25.85 15.43 3.20
CA GLY A 60 -24.44 15.40 3.61
C GLY A 60 -24.00 16.72 4.26
N ASN A 61 -23.06 16.62 5.21
CA ASN A 61 -22.39 17.77 5.82
C ASN A 61 -20.90 17.44 5.93
N PRO A 62 -20.00 18.29 5.37
CA PRO A 62 -18.54 18.07 5.47
C PRO A 62 -18.01 17.86 6.89
N ALA A 63 -18.72 18.32 7.91
CA ALA A 63 -18.36 18.10 9.31
C ALA A 63 -18.66 16.67 9.81
N PHE A 64 -19.42 15.85 9.06
CA PHE A 64 -19.72 14.47 9.46
C PHE A 64 -18.59 13.52 9.12
N VAL A 65 -17.44 13.77 9.72
CA VAL A 65 -16.28 12.88 9.69
C VAL A 65 -16.30 12.03 10.97
N GLY A 66 -16.22 10.71 10.83
CA GLY A 66 -16.40 9.79 11.96
C GLY A 66 -15.49 10.08 13.15
N VAL A 67 -14.22 10.42 12.92
CA VAL A 67 -13.26 10.73 13.98
C VAL A 67 -13.54 12.06 14.66
N ASP A 68 -14.09 13.05 13.95
CA ASP A 68 -14.29 14.41 14.47
C ASP A 68 -15.69 14.59 15.07
N ALA A 69 -16.70 13.95 14.48
CA ALA A 69 -18.10 14.13 14.91
C ALA A 69 -18.60 13.02 15.85
N ALA A 70 -18.35 11.74 15.52
CA ALA A 70 -18.91 10.62 16.26
C ALA A 70 -17.99 10.08 17.36
N ALA A 71 -16.66 10.12 17.16
CA ALA A 71 -15.72 9.57 18.15
C ALA A 71 -15.69 10.36 19.46
N PRO A 72 -15.72 11.70 19.49
CA PRO A 72 -15.75 12.44 20.74
C PRO A 72 -16.98 12.08 21.60
N LEU A 73 -18.16 11.99 20.99
CA LEU A 73 -19.38 11.61 21.68
C LEU A 73 -19.31 10.14 22.17
N PHE A 74 -18.75 9.25 21.33
CA PHE A 74 -18.53 7.84 21.71
C PHE A 74 -17.68 7.75 22.98
N PHE A 75 -16.54 8.45 23.05
CA PHE A 75 -15.67 8.40 24.23
C PHE A 75 -16.24 9.11 25.45
N GLN A 76 -17.00 10.17 25.30
CA GLN A 76 -17.75 10.77 26.42
C GLN A 76 -18.74 9.80 27.04
N ILE A 77 -19.42 8.98 26.25
CA ILE A 77 -20.33 7.93 26.76
C ILE A 77 -19.52 6.82 27.45
N VAL A 78 -18.39 6.39 26.89
CA VAL A 78 -17.51 5.40 27.52
C VAL A 78 -17.04 5.89 28.89
N ASP A 79 -16.52 7.12 28.96
CA ASP A 79 -16.03 7.73 30.21
C ASP A 79 -17.14 7.92 31.24
N GLY A 80 -18.33 8.33 30.79
CA GLY A 80 -19.53 8.42 31.65
C GLY A 80 -19.91 7.06 32.25
N LEU A 81 -19.90 5.99 31.46
CA LEU A 81 -20.19 4.63 31.93
C LEU A 81 -19.13 4.10 32.88
N GLU A 82 -17.84 4.40 32.65
CA GLU A 82 -16.74 4.05 33.58
C GLU A 82 -16.86 4.80 34.92
N ALA A 83 -17.23 6.07 34.86
CA ALA A 83 -17.43 6.89 36.08
C ALA A 83 -18.63 6.43 36.91
N GLU A 84 -19.73 6.04 36.23
CA GLU A 84 -20.95 5.62 36.94
C GLU A 84 -20.87 4.20 37.51
N ARG A 85 -20.26 3.28 36.75
CA ARG A 85 -20.29 1.83 37.09
C ARG A 85 -18.95 1.26 37.53
N GLY A 86 -17.91 2.09 37.61
CA GLY A 86 -16.55 1.65 37.80
C GLY A 86 -15.97 0.98 36.56
N GLN A 87 -14.69 0.67 36.59
CA GLN A 87 -14.03 0.01 35.44
C GLN A 87 -14.62 -1.38 35.22
N PRO A 88 -15.30 -1.63 34.09
CA PRO A 88 -15.83 -2.94 33.79
C PRO A 88 -14.69 -3.94 33.55
N THR A 89 -14.84 -5.15 34.07
CA THR A 89 -13.86 -6.22 33.86
C THR A 89 -13.88 -6.64 32.38
N GLU A 90 -12.70 -6.68 31.75
CA GLU A 90 -12.60 -7.21 30.40
C GLU A 90 -12.92 -8.72 30.39
N PRO A 91 -13.88 -9.18 29.58
CA PRO A 91 -14.23 -10.59 29.54
C PRO A 91 -13.03 -11.41 29.02
N PHE A 92 -12.75 -12.53 29.69
CA PHE A 92 -11.71 -13.45 29.25
C PHE A 92 -12.02 -13.95 27.83
N ARG A 93 -11.10 -13.72 26.91
CA ARG A 93 -11.18 -14.18 25.51
C ARG A 93 -10.07 -15.19 25.26
N PRO A 94 -10.37 -16.49 25.18
CA PRO A 94 -9.36 -17.49 24.91
C PRO A 94 -8.74 -17.26 23.55
N ARG A 95 -7.42 -17.46 23.46
CA ARG A 95 -6.71 -17.36 22.17
C ARG A 95 -7.14 -18.52 21.28
N PRO A 96 -7.57 -18.28 20.02
CA PRO A 96 -7.83 -19.33 19.05
C PRO A 96 -6.59 -20.19 18.81
N ALA A 97 -6.77 -21.51 18.80
CA ALA A 97 -5.65 -22.46 18.67
C ALA A 97 -4.92 -22.36 17.30
N ASN A 98 -5.61 -21.83 16.30
CA ASN A 98 -5.05 -21.60 14.96
C ASN A 98 -4.29 -20.28 14.78
N LEU A 99 -4.11 -19.49 15.84
CA LEU A 99 -3.30 -18.27 15.79
C LEU A 99 -1.88 -18.54 16.29
N LYS A 100 -0.89 -18.14 15.48
CA LYS A 100 0.53 -18.15 15.84
C LYS A 100 1.12 -16.74 15.72
N ARG A 101 2.19 -16.48 16.43
CA ARG A 101 2.97 -15.25 16.27
C ARG A 101 4.15 -15.53 15.34
N VAL A 102 4.40 -14.61 14.43
CA VAL A 102 5.55 -14.64 13.52
C VAL A 102 6.25 -13.28 13.55
N GLN A 103 7.56 -13.30 13.31
CA GLN A 103 8.29 -12.06 13.07
C GLN A 103 8.00 -11.53 11.69
N ILE A 104 7.91 -10.21 11.58
CA ILE A 104 7.76 -9.48 10.32
C ILE A 104 8.79 -8.35 10.24
N CYS A 105 9.13 -7.95 9.02
CA CYS A 105 9.80 -6.70 8.75
C CYS A 105 8.79 -5.55 8.87
N LEU A 106 9.05 -4.59 9.76
CA LEU A 106 8.09 -3.51 10.04
C LEU A 106 7.85 -2.62 8.82
N ALA A 107 8.80 -2.52 7.92
CA ALA A 107 8.65 -1.74 6.69
C ALA A 107 7.61 -2.34 5.73
N SER A 108 7.66 -3.65 5.49
CA SER A 108 6.81 -4.31 4.48
C SER A 108 5.63 -5.10 5.07
N GLY A 109 5.68 -5.46 6.36
CA GLY A 109 4.74 -6.39 6.97
C GLY A 109 4.96 -7.86 6.58
N GLU A 110 5.99 -8.17 5.79
CA GLU A 110 6.35 -9.51 5.33
C GLU A 110 7.39 -10.18 6.24
N LEU A 111 7.70 -11.47 6.04
CA LEU A 111 8.73 -12.15 6.81
C LEU A 111 10.08 -11.44 6.65
N PRO A 112 10.86 -11.26 7.73
CA PRO A 112 12.13 -10.56 7.64
C PRO A 112 13.19 -11.42 6.97
N ASP A 113 13.98 -10.81 6.10
CA ASP A 113 15.26 -11.34 5.64
C ASP A 113 16.40 -10.87 6.56
N GLN A 114 17.64 -11.16 6.17
CA GLN A 114 18.82 -10.72 6.93
C GLN A 114 19.04 -9.19 6.94
N TRP A 115 18.54 -8.50 5.91
CA TRP A 115 18.72 -7.08 5.68
C TRP A 115 17.64 -6.20 6.33
N CYS A 116 16.56 -6.80 6.83
CA CYS A 116 15.51 -6.06 7.49
C CYS A 116 16.00 -5.45 8.81
N PRO A 117 16.08 -4.10 8.93
CA PRO A 117 16.68 -3.43 10.09
C PRO A 117 15.76 -3.42 11.31
N GLN A 118 14.46 -3.40 11.09
CA GLN A 118 13.46 -3.32 12.17
C GLN A 118 12.44 -4.44 12.04
N ARG A 119 12.38 -5.27 13.07
CA ARG A 119 11.51 -6.44 13.14
C ARG A 119 10.48 -6.28 14.23
N GLY A 120 9.26 -6.76 13.95
CA GLY A 120 8.16 -6.79 14.90
C GLY A 120 7.49 -8.16 14.94
N TRP A 121 6.48 -8.29 15.79
CA TRP A 121 5.69 -9.51 15.90
C TRP A 121 4.25 -9.24 15.48
N THR A 122 3.68 -10.11 14.68
CA THR A 122 2.27 -10.05 14.31
C THR A 122 1.59 -11.41 14.44
N TRP A 123 0.26 -11.41 14.36
CA TRP A 123 -0.54 -12.63 14.36
C TRP A 123 -0.61 -13.22 12.96
N PHE A 124 -0.49 -14.53 12.91
CA PHE A 124 -0.47 -15.32 11.69
C PHE A 124 -1.48 -16.45 11.76
N ILE A 125 -2.28 -16.62 10.72
CA ILE A 125 -3.21 -17.73 10.54
C ILE A 125 -2.60 -18.70 9.53
N PRO A 126 -2.07 -19.87 9.96
CA PRO A 126 -1.51 -20.87 9.05
C PRO A 126 -2.50 -21.25 7.93
N GLY A 127 -2.01 -21.28 6.71
CA GLY A 127 -2.81 -21.61 5.52
C GLY A 127 -3.75 -20.52 5.02
N LYS A 128 -3.78 -19.34 5.68
CA LYS A 128 -4.59 -18.17 5.26
C LYS A 128 -3.77 -16.90 5.12
N SER A 129 -2.92 -16.58 6.09
CA SER A 129 -2.04 -15.41 6.01
C SER A 129 -1.01 -15.62 4.90
N PRO A 130 -0.74 -14.60 4.07
CA PRO A 130 0.28 -14.69 3.03
C PRO A 130 1.66 -14.90 3.64
N ILE A 131 2.49 -15.72 2.96
CA ILE A 131 3.88 -15.97 3.34
C ILE A 131 4.75 -15.44 2.21
N ARG A 132 5.40 -14.30 2.46
CA ARG A 132 6.39 -13.69 1.58
C ARG A 132 7.55 -13.23 2.42
N VAL A 133 8.76 -13.31 1.89
CA VAL A 133 9.94 -12.72 2.50
C VAL A 133 10.07 -11.29 1.96
N SER A 134 10.33 -10.36 2.85
CA SER A 134 10.55 -8.96 2.48
C SER A 134 11.76 -8.85 1.54
N ASN A 135 11.62 -8.07 0.49
CA ASN A 135 12.69 -7.73 -0.43
C ASN A 135 12.87 -6.21 -0.56
N VAL A 136 12.32 -5.47 0.40
CA VAL A 136 12.41 -4.00 0.41
C VAL A 136 13.84 -3.56 0.71
N HIS A 137 14.51 -4.17 1.67
CA HIS A 137 15.88 -3.85 2.03
C HIS A 137 16.84 -4.75 1.27
N ARG A 138 17.70 -4.17 0.45
CA ARG A 138 18.69 -4.91 -0.36
C ARG A 138 20.05 -4.25 -0.25
N PRO A 139 21.14 -5.05 -0.21
CA PRO A 139 22.48 -4.53 -0.27
C PRO A 139 22.77 -4.03 -1.69
N VAL A 140 23.50 -2.95 -1.77
CA VAL A 140 24.08 -2.42 -3.00
C VAL A 140 25.58 -2.26 -2.78
N VAL A 141 26.38 -2.75 -3.71
CA VAL A 141 27.82 -2.56 -3.67
C VAL A 141 28.14 -1.15 -4.13
N ILE A 142 28.69 -0.35 -3.23
CA ILE A 142 29.04 1.06 -3.46
C ILE A 142 30.54 1.17 -3.67
N ASP A 143 30.94 1.95 -4.65
CA ASP A 143 32.31 2.32 -4.89
C ASP A 143 32.72 3.43 -3.91
N ASP A 144 33.83 3.21 -3.18
CA ASP A 144 34.29 4.09 -2.08
C ASP A 144 34.72 5.47 -2.56
N GLU A 145 35.16 5.58 -3.82
CA GLU A 145 35.66 6.85 -4.38
C GLU A 145 34.49 7.71 -4.91
N SER A 146 33.59 7.09 -5.64
CA SER A 146 32.49 7.81 -6.31
C SER A 146 31.22 7.92 -5.47
N GLY A 147 31.04 7.03 -4.47
CA GLY A 147 29.84 6.97 -3.65
C GLY A 147 28.57 6.50 -4.40
N VAL A 148 28.75 5.92 -5.60
CA VAL A 148 27.65 5.35 -6.41
C VAL A 148 27.80 3.85 -6.54
N PRO A 149 26.75 3.11 -6.99
CA PRO A 149 26.85 1.67 -7.20
C PRO A 149 28.04 1.29 -8.10
N ALA A 150 28.86 0.38 -7.63
CA ALA A 150 30.02 -0.10 -8.37
C ALA A 150 29.59 -0.97 -9.55
N CYS A 151 30.28 -0.84 -10.68
CA CYS A 151 30.07 -1.72 -11.83
C CYS A 151 30.89 -3.00 -11.73
N PRO A 152 30.33 -4.19 -11.96
CA PRO A 152 31.10 -5.42 -12.08
C PRO A 152 32.11 -5.35 -13.24
N PRO A 153 33.28 -6.07 -13.15
CA PRO A 153 33.71 -6.85 -11.99
C PRO A 153 34.27 -5.96 -10.87
N TYR A 154 34.04 -6.40 -9.62
CA TYR A 154 34.47 -5.63 -8.42
C TYR A 154 35.95 -5.85 -8.05
N ALA A 155 36.62 -6.82 -8.66
CA ALA A 155 37.99 -7.17 -8.37
C ALA A 155 38.93 -5.96 -8.58
N GLY A 156 39.73 -5.64 -7.56
CA GLY A 156 40.64 -4.52 -7.59
C GLY A 156 40.04 -3.14 -7.31
N LYS A 157 38.75 -3.07 -6.98
CA LYS A 157 38.05 -1.85 -6.56
C LYS A 157 37.88 -1.82 -5.06
N HIS A 158 37.99 -0.62 -4.48
CA HIS A 158 37.59 -0.39 -3.09
C HIS A 158 36.08 -0.22 -3.04
N THR A 159 35.37 -1.17 -2.45
CA THR A 159 33.90 -1.19 -2.41
C THR A 159 33.43 -1.70 -1.06
N HIS A 160 32.25 -1.25 -0.65
CA HIS A 160 31.52 -1.78 0.50
C HIS A 160 30.07 -2.04 0.16
N GLU A 161 29.38 -2.83 0.98
CA GLU A 161 27.95 -3.07 0.86
C GLU A 161 27.17 -2.08 1.73
N GLU A 162 26.15 -1.46 1.16
CA GLU A 162 25.25 -0.55 1.85
C GLU A 162 23.80 -0.92 1.57
N VAL A 163 22.94 -0.92 2.60
CA VAL A 163 21.53 -1.34 2.48
C VAL A 163 20.65 -0.16 2.11
N TYR A 164 19.87 -0.32 1.05
CA TYR A 164 18.91 0.66 0.54
C TYR A 164 17.50 0.09 0.51
N GLU A 165 16.50 1.00 0.39
CA GLU A 165 15.09 0.65 0.29
C GLU A 165 14.62 0.64 -1.16
N PHE A 166 14.12 -0.52 -1.60
CA PHE A 166 13.58 -0.74 -2.95
C PHE A 166 12.05 -0.83 -2.90
N TRP A 167 11.42 0.32 -2.93
CA TRP A 167 9.97 0.44 -2.96
C TRP A 167 9.45 0.50 -4.39
N PHE A 168 8.31 -0.08 -4.66
CA PHE A 168 7.62 0.11 -5.93
C PHE A 168 7.29 1.58 -6.17
N SER A 169 7.28 2.00 -7.44
CA SER A 169 7.17 3.40 -7.87
C SER A 169 5.89 4.08 -7.40
N ASP A 170 4.79 3.36 -7.27
CA ASP A 170 3.51 3.82 -6.71
C ASP A 170 3.65 4.21 -5.24
N LEU A 171 4.27 3.34 -4.43
CA LEU A 171 4.55 3.64 -3.01
C LEU A 171 5.58 4.76 -2.85
N GLN A 172 6.60 4.82 -3.70
CA GLN A 172 7.55 5.94 -3.70
C GLN A 172 6.86 7.28 -3.94
N GLN A 173 5.84 7.30 -4.80
CA GLN A 173 5.05 8.52 -5.03
C GLN A 173 4.26 8.90 -3.79
N VAL A 174 3.61 7.94 -3.12
CA VAL A 174 2.88 8.17 -1.87
C VAL A 174 3.81 8.71 -0.77
N PHE A 175 5.00 8.12 -0.59
CA PHE A 175 5.96 8.60 0.40
C PHE A 175 6.43 10.03 0.11
N ARG A 176 6.65 10.38 -1.15
CA ARG A 176 7.00 11.76 -1.53
C ARG A 176 5.86 12.74 -1.22
N GLN A 177 4.63 12.39 -1.55
CA GLN A 177 3.45 13.22 -1.27
C GLN A 177 3.21 13.40 0.24
N ALA A 178 3.49 12.37 1.02
CA ALA A 178 3.37 12.40 2.48
C ALA A 178 4.56 13.10 3.19
N GLY A 179 5.58 13.55 2.45
CA GLY A 179 6.78 14.16 3.04
C GLY A 179 7.63 13.18 3.85
N ILE A 180 7.51 11.87 3.61
CA ILE A 180 8.27 10.81 4.29
C ILE A 180 9.47 10.42 3.44
N PRO A 181 10.70 10.90 3.76
CA PRO A 181 11.87 10.56 2.98
C PRO A 181 12.20 9.07 3.12
N ARG A 182 12.59 8.43 2.01
CA ARG A 182 13.06 7.05 1.95
C ARG A 182 14.45 7.01 1.34
N ARG A 183 15.28 6.09 1.82
CA ARG A 183 16.65 5.92 1.37
C ARG A 183 16.66 5.10 0.07
N LYS A 184 16.59 5.81 -1.05
CA LYS A 184 16.67 5.19 -2.37
C LYS A 184 18.10 4.81 -2.72
N PRO A 185 18.32 3.73 -3.50
CA PRO A 185 19.61 3.45 -4.06
C PRO A 185 20.06 4.60 -4.98
N PRO A 186 21.32 5.04 -4.90
CA PRO A 186 21.88 5.98 -5.85
C PRO A 186 21.95 5.32 -7.23
N GLN A 187 21.99 6.13 -8.29
CA GLN A 187 22.05 5.64 -9.66
C GLN A 187 23.46 5.82 -10.20
N ASN A 188 23.98 4.80 -10.89
CA ASN A 188 25.17 4.92 -11.70
C ASN A 188 24.81 4.81 -13.18
N PRO A 189 24.87 5.91 -13.96
CA PRO A 189 24.51 5.89 -15.38
C PRO A 189 25.45 5.05 -16.24
N GLU A 190 26.67 4.78 -15.77
CA GLU A 190 27.67 3.99 -16.51
C GLU A 190 27.39 2.48 -16.41
N CYS A 191 26.73 2.03 -15.35
CA CYS A 191 26.36 0.62 -15.21
C CYS A 191 24.91 0.43 -14.80
N ARG A 192 24.01 0.60 -15.74
CA ARG A 192 22.56 0.43 -15.54
C ARG A 192 22.14 -0.95 -15.03
N ASN A 193 22.98 -1.97 -15.23
CA ASN A 193 22.73 -3.35 -14.83
C ASN A 193 23.63 -3.82 -13.68
N ALA A 194 24.24 -2.91 -12.93
CA ALA A 194 25.12 -3.28 -11.84
C ALA A 194 24.30 -3.87 -10.68
N GLY A 195 24.30 -5.16 -10.64
CA GLY A 195 24.24 -5.99 -9.43
C GLY A 195 23.22 -5.63 -8.36
N THR A 196 22.02 -5.19 -8.73
CA THR A 196 20.91 -5.21 -7.77
C THR A 196 20.26 -6.60 -7.84
N PRO A 197 20.35 -7.39 -6.77
CA PRO A 197 19.72 -8.70 -6.77
C PRO A 197 18.20 -8.55 -6.92
N ASP A 198 17.62 -9.30 -7.85
CA ASP A 198 16.22 -9.68 -7.95
C ASP A 198 15.15 -8.65 -7.54
N GLY A 199 15.06 -7.54 -8.29
CA GLY A 199 13.89 -6.68 -8.26
C GLY A 199 12.63 -7.42 -8.74
N GLY A 200 11.46 -7.05 -8.21
CA GLY A 200 10.19 -7.61 -8.64
C GLY A 200 9.81 -7.18 -10.05
N PRO A 201 9.03 -7.98 -10.81
CA PRO A 201 8.51 -7.58 -12.10
C PRO A 201 7.59 -6.37 -11.99
N PRO A 202 7.44 -5.58 -13.06
CA PRO A 202 6.46 -4.52 -13.09
C PRO A 202 5.05 -5.08 -12.83
N ARG A 203 4.16 -4.25 -12.30
CA ARG A 203 2.75 -4.59 -12.06
C ARG A 203 1.88 -3.60 -12.79
N ILE A 204 1.20 -4.03 -13.84
CA ILE A 204 0.28 -3.16 -14.59
C ILE A 204 -0.86 -2.75 -13.65
N THR A 205 -1.04 -1.44 -13.45
CA THR A 205 -2.10 -0.84 -12.63
C THR A 205 -3.23 -0.29 -13.50
N SER A 206 -2.94 0.04 -14.77
CA SER A 206 -3.92 0.36 -15.80
C SER A 206 -3.45 -0.24 -17.14
N PRO A 207 -4.33 -0.93 -17.90
CA PRO A 207 -5.72 -1.26 -17.61
C PRO A 207 -5.91 -2.20 -16.42
N LEU A 208 -7.08 -2.13 -15.76
CA LEU A 208 -7.44 -3.08 -14.71
C LEU A 208 -7.73 -4.45 -15.35
N ARG A 209 -7.48 -5.51 -14.59
CA ARG A 209 -7.72 -6.88 -15.06
C ARG A 209 -9.18 -7.09 -15.42
N GLY A 210 -9.43 -7.56 -16.65
CA GLY A 210 -10.78 -7.85 -17.15
C GLY A 210 -11.62 -6.60 -17.41
N SER A 211 -11.02 -5.40 -17.52
CA SER A 211 -11.75 -4.19 -17.85
C SER A 211 -12.18 -4.17 -19.32
N VAL A 212 -13.40 -3.64 -19.53
CA VAL A 212 -13.95 -3.35 -20.85
C VAL A 212 -13.95 -1.83 -21.05
N TYR A 213 -13.33 -1.38 -22.12
CA TYR A 213 -13.28 0.03 -22.50
C TYR A 213 -14.27 0.30 -23.63
N ALA A 214 -15.36 1.03 -23.31
CA ALA A 214 -16.31 1.49 -24.30
C ALA A 214 -15.80 2.78 -24.94
N MET A 215 -15.51 2.76 -26.24
CA MET A 215 -15.00 3.90 -26.99
C MET A 215 -16.03 4.37 -28.03
N ARG A 216 -16.22 5.67 -28.13
CA ARG A 216 -17.19 6.26 -29.07
C ARG A 216 -16.64 6.30 -30.48
N LEU A 217 -17.36 5.74 -31.43
CA LEU A 217 -17.00 5.77 -32.85
C LEU A 217 -16.69 7.19 -33.35
N LYS A 218 -17.51 8.17 -32.96
CA LYS A 218 -17.36 9.59 -33.37
C LYS A 218 -16.11 10.26 -32.75
N LYS A 219 -15.53 9.69 -31.68
CA LYS A 219 -14.36 10.23 -31.00
C LYS A 219 -13.16 9.27 -31.00
N LEU A 220 -13.20 8.23 -31.82
CA LEU A 220 -12.17 7.18 -31.85
C LEU A 220 -10.75 7.76 -32.06
N GLY A 221 -10.63 8.89 -32.77
CA GLY A 221 -9.36 9.61 -32.96
C GLY A 221 -8.89 10.42 -31.75
N GLN A 222 -9.69 10.57 -30.70
CA GLN A 222 -9.39 11.42 -29.54
C GLN A 222 -9.30 10.62 -28.22
N GLU A 223 -10.02 9.50 -28.14
CA GLU A 223 -10.05 8.69 -26.93
C GLU A 223 -8.82 7.77 -26.85
N ARG A 224 -8.16 7.75 -25.71
CA ARG A 224 -6.94 6.98 -25.47
C ARG A 224 -7.06 6.22 -24.18
N ILE A 225 -6.47 5.05 -24.12
CA ILE A 225 -6.36 4.22 -22.92
C ILE A 225 -5.00 4.48 -22.28
N ALA A 226 -5.00 4.88 -21.01
CA ALA A 226 -3.77 5.07 -20.26
C ALA A 226 -3.22 3.72 -19.80
N PHE A 227 -1.96 3.45 -20.11
CA PHE A 227 -1.19 2.33 -19.60
C PHE A 227 -0.28 2.81 -18.47
N ASN A 228 -0.42 2.21 -17.30
CA ASN A 228 0.41 2.48 -16.15
C ASN A 228 0.85 1.15 -15.50
N ALA A 229 2.06 1.14 -14.97
CA ALA A 229 2.53 0.05 -14.13
C ALA A 229 3.38 0.59 -12.98
N ALA A 230 3.27 -0.07 -11.84
CA ALA A 230 4.18 0.11 -10.73
C ALA A 230 5.43 -0.76 -10.98
N THR A 231 6.61 -0.17 -10.84
CA THR A 231 7.90 -0.82 -11.03
C THR A 231 8.69 -0.87 -9.73
N ASP A 232 9.59 -1.83 -9.61
CA ASP A 232 10.60 -1.81 -8.55
C ASP A 232 11.50 -0.58 -8.68
N ALA A 233 12.18 -0.20 -7.61
CA ALA A 233 13.02 1.00 -7.55
C ALA A 233 14.26 0.94 -8.43
N ASP A 234 14.67 -0.26 -8.85
CA ASP A 234 15.80 -0.50 -9.74
C ASP A 234 15.47 -0.29 -11.22
N ALA A 235 14.17 -0.27 -11.58
CA ALA A 235 13.76 -0.05 -12.96
C ALA A 235 13.79 1.43 -13.34
N HIS A 236 14.33 1.74 -14.53
CA HIS A 236 14.46 3.09 -15.06
C HIS A 236 13.61 3.36 -16.29
N ALA A 237 13.07 2.31 -16.91
CA ALA A 237 12.21 2.41 -18.10
C ALA A 237 11.21 1.26 -18.16
N LEU A 238 10.07 1.55 -18.76
CA LEU A 238 9.04 0.57 -19.13
C LEU A 238 8.83 0.61 -20.64
N TYR A 239 8.81 -0.54 -21.27
CA TYR A 239 8.50 -0.76 -22.68
C TYR A 239 7.15 -1.45 -22.79
N TRP A 240 6.27 -0.88 -23.60
CA TRP A 240 4.89 -1.31 -23.73
C TRP A 240 4.64 -1.98 -25.06
N PHE A 241 3.90 -3.08 -25.02
CA PHE A 241 3.51 -3.85 -26.19
C PHE A 241 2.01 -4.12 -26.15
N VAL A 242 1.37 -4.07 -27.32
CA VAL A 242 -0.01 -4.49 -27.52
C VAL A 242 -0.03 -5.54 -28.61
N ASN A 243 -0.53 -6.75 -28.31
CA ASN A 243 -0.51 -7.90 -29.25
C ASN A 243 0.88 -8.09 -29.88
N ASP A 244 1.93 -8.04 -29.04
CA ASP A 244 3.35 -8.14 -29.43
C ASP A 244 3.91 -6.98 -30.27
N ALA A 245 3.10 -6.00 -30.65
CA ALA A 245 3.57 -4.79 -31.29
C ALA A 245 4.07 -3.77 -30.25
N TYR A 246 5.27 -3.25 -30.44
CA TYR A 246 5.80 -2.17 -29.60
C TYR A 246 4.98 -0.89 -29.79
N VAL A 247 4.49 -0.32 -28.70
CA VAL A 247 3.63 0.89 -28.72
C VAL A 247 4.26 2.11 -28.05
N GLY A 248 5.34 1.94 -27.30
CA GLY A 248 6.06 3.05 -26.71
C GLY A 248 6.79 2.73 -25.41
N ARG A 249 7.45 3.76 -24.88
CA ARG A 249 8.18 3.74 -23.61
C ARG A 249 7.57 4.75 -22.64
N SER A 250 7.60 4.43 -21.35
CA SER A 250 7.33 5.38 -20.26
C SER A 250 8.40 5.29 -19.18
N ASP A 251 8.52 6.33 -18.37
CA ASP A 251 9.32 6.30 -17.15
C ASP A 251 8.54 5.61 -16.03
N PRO A 252 9.21 5.13 -14.95
CA PRO A 252 8.55 4.60 -13.76
C PRO A 252 7.54 5.58 -13.16
N GLY A 253 6.29 5.14 -13.00
CA GLY A 253 5.18 5.98 -12.55
C GLY A 253 4.60 6.92 -13.61
N GLY A 254 5.12 6.92 -14.84
CA GLY A 254 4.57 7.64 -15.99
C GLY A 254 3.53 6.83 -16.75
N ALA A 255 2.57 7.52 -17.37
CA ALA A 255 1.56 6.92 -18.23
C ALA A 255 1.97 6.91 -19.69
N LEU A 256 1.71 5.80 -20.39
CA LEU A 256 1.68 5.75 -21.86
C LEU A 256 0.21 5.77 -22.30
N TYR A 257 -0.10 6.61 -23.29
CA TYR A 257 -1.45 6.69 -23.87
C TYR A 257 -1.50 5.95 -25.19
N TRP A 258 -2.29 4.88 -25.24
CA TRP A 258 -2.48 4.07 -26.42
C TRP A 258 -3.89 4.27 -27.00
N GLN A 259 -3.98 4.27 -28.32
CA GLN A 259 -5.24 4.43 -29.05
C GLN A 259 -5.57 3.16 -29.84
N PRO A 260 -6.64 2.42 -29.47
CA PRO A 260 -7.10 1.29 -30.25
C PRO A 260 -7.70 1.77 -31.58
N ARG A 261 -7.50 0.97 -32.62
CA ARG A 261 -8.07 1.25 -33.95
C ARG A 261 -9.35 0.49 -34.24
N THR A 262 -9.56 -0.62 -33.53
CA THR A 262 -10.72 -1.52 -33.72
C THR A 262 -11.23 -2.00 -32.38
N ALA A 263 -12.50 -2.46 -32.35
CA ALA A 263 -13.00 -3.25 -31.25
C ALA A 263 -12.30 -4.61 -31.19
N GLY A 264 -12.24 -5.21 -30.02
CA GLY A 264 -11.68 -6.54 -29.83
C GLY A 264 -10.93 -6.72 -28.53
N SER A 265 -10.40 -7.91 -28.36
CA SER A 265 -9.54 -8.26 -27.23
C SER A 265 -8.09 -7.98 -27.54
N TYR A 266 -7.41 -7.35 -26.61
CA TYR A 266 -6.00 -6.98 -26.73
C TYR A 266 -5.22 -7.53 -25.53
N SER A 267 -3.98 -7.92 -25.78
CA SER A 267 -3.00 -8.27 -24.75
C SER A 267 -2.03 -7.11 -24.57
N VAL A 268 -1.99 -6.53 -23.39
CA VAL A 268 -1.04 -5.47 -23.03
C VAL A 268 0.08 -6.07 -22.19
N ARG A 269 1.33 -5.84 -22.60
CA ARG A 269 2.51 -6.29 -21.87
C ARG A 269 3.42 -5.11 -21.55
N ALA A 270 3.84 -5.00 -20.29
CA ALA A 270 4.85 -4.09 -19.81
C ALA A 270 6.14 -4.84 -19.53
N ILE A 271 7.26 -4.39 -20.05
CA ILE A 271 8.59 -4.96 -19.81
C ILE A 271 9.49 -3.85 -19.28
N ASP A 272 10.18 -4.08 -18.16
CA ASP A 272 11.16 -3.12 -17.67
C ASP A 272 12.53 -3.27 -18.36
N ASP A 273 13.46 -2.38 -18.02
CA ASP A 273 14.82 -2.38 -18.60
C ASP A 273 15.70 -3.54 -18.09
N HIS A 274 15.22 -4.33 -17.13
CA HIS A 274 15.81 -5.60 -16.70
C HIS A 274 15.18 -6.83 -17.38
N GLY A 275 14.21 -6.64 -18.29
CA GLY A 275 13.53 -7.72 -19.00
C GLY A 275 12.42 -8.42 -18.21
N ARG A 276 12.08 -7.92 -17.02
CA ARG A 276 10.98 -8.45 -16.21
C ARG A 276 9.66 -7.94 -16.77
N ALA A 277 8.61 -8.77 -16.80
CA ALA A 277 7.38 -8.45 -17.49
C ALA A 277 6.12 -8.76 -16.67
N ASP A 278 5.07 -7.98 -16.91
CA ASP A 278 3.67 -8.29 -16.57
C ASP A 278 2.80 -8.16 -17.81
N GLN A 279 1.70 -8.92 -17.84
CA GLN A 279 0.79 -8.96 -18.96
C GLN A 279 -0.67 -8.94 -18.48
N ARG A 280 -1.52 -8.22 -19.21
CA ARG A 280 -2.96 -8.16 -19.00
C ARG A 280 -3.74 -8.17 -20.29
N SER A 281 -4.93 -8.77 -20.24
CA SER A 281 -5.92 -8.63 -21.30
C SER A 281 -6.86 -7.46 -20.99
N LEU A 282 -7.27 -6.77 -22.04
CA LEU A 282 -8.34 -5.77 -22.03
C LEU A 282 -9.28 -6.02 -23.21
N GLN A 283 -10.52 -5.62 -23.05
CA GLN A 283 -11.52 -5.63 -24.10
C GLN A 283 -11.85 -4.19 -24.51
N VAL A 284 -11.93 -3.94 -25.80
CA VAL A 284 -12.38 -2.65 -26.35
C VAL A 284 -13.68 -2.88 -27.11
N ASP A 285 -14.73 -2.19 -26.71
CA ASP A 285 -16.03 -2.16 -27.38
C ASP A 285 -16.25 -0.80 -28.00
N LEU A 286 -16.80 -0.77 -29.22
CA LEU A 286 -17.17 0.47 -29.88
C LEU A 286 -18.65 0.74 -29.64
N ILE A 287 -18.94 1.94 -29.17
CA ILE A 287 -20.29 2.43 -28.95
C ILE A 287 -20.57 3.64 -29.87
N GLU A 288 -21.83 3.90 -30.21
CA GLU A 288 -22.24 5.00 -31.07
C GLU A 288 -22.00 6.40 -30.48
#